data_23685fdf47950b0c897e9c9f890d14d2
#
_entry.id   23685fdf47950b0c897e9c9f890d14d2
#
_cell.length_a   1.000
_cell.length_b   1.000
_cell.length_c   1.000
_cell.angle_alpha   90.00
_cell.angle_beta   90.00
_cell.angle_gamma   90.00
#
_symmetry.space_group_name_H-M   'P 1'
#
loop_
_entity.id
_entity.type
_entity.pdbx_description
1 polymer ?
#
loop_
_entity_poly.entity_id
_entity_poly.type
_entity_poly.pdbx_seq_one_letter_code
_entity_poly.pdbx_strand_id
1 'polypeptide(L)'
;MQNKKLSIITVVTALTITAVLTAHAEDDLVIRRQGSMEAGGRVEVCNTVDSANNSTRHFGGQTVVDSVYATYQYPANQRYAYPILFNHGGGHTGRFYDTTPDGREGWLTLFLRQGFATYGVDRVNTGRSGIDSCQLIAVSTGKAPLSTMPSMNRYSFESAWKAFRWGPAYGTAYPNTQFPIEAVDNYYPQLVNTYRDAEQTPKSVAAYTALIDKIGAPVVLQSWSSSGLLIYLTAAARPDMVKGILAVETSTTAFENIPPDAMKKLVNVPIIIVIGDRAQDRVVASRAFQKKMAAIGGDVTIDVLPEAGIYGNSHTLPLEKNNRQIMFRMIAWMEGHIYNKPN
;
A
#
# COMPACT_ATOMS: atom_id res chain seq x y z
N MET A 1 -87.71 13.26 -20.86
CA MET A 1 -86.61 14.03 -20.27
C MET A 1 -85.57 13.02 -19.79
N GLN A 2 -84.50 12.83 -20.62
CA GLN A 2 -83.45 11.88 -20.37
C GLN A 2 -82.20 12.66 -19.95
N ASN A 3 -81.71 12.44 -18.69
CA ASN A 3 -80.52 12.99 -18.17
C ASN A 3 -79.32 12.16 -18.66
N LYS A 4 -78.44 12.70 -19.55
CA LYS A 4 -77.19 12.15 -19.94
C LYS A 4 -76.13 12.54 -18.85
N LYS A 5 -75.61 11.54 -18.12
CA LYS A 5 -74.46 11.71 -17.27
C LYS A 5 -73.19 11.68 -18.13
N LEU A 6 -72.39 12.75 -18.11
CA LEU A 6 -71.11 12.88 -18.74
C LEU A 6 -70.05 12.30 -17.76
N SER A 7 -69.38 11.21 -18.16
CA SER A 7 -68.26 10.68 -17.39
C SER A 7 -66.95 11.34 -17.90
N ILE A 8 -66.30 12.06 -17.02
CA ILE A 8 -64.96 12.62 -17.25
C ILE A 8 -63.96 11.53 -16.91
N ILE A 9 -63.25 11.03 -17.93
CA ILE A 9 -62.11 10.13 -17.75
C ILE A 9 -60.85 11.00 -17.58
N THR A 10 -60.33 11.03 -16.35
CA THR A 10 -59.03 11.69 -16.08
C THR A 10 -57.92 10.72 -16.44
N VAL A 11 -57.22 11.03 -17.53
CA VAL A 11 -55.98 10.30 -17.94
C VAL A 11 -54.84 10.86 -17.09
N VAL A 12 -54.36 10.09 -16.13
CA VAL A 12 -53.12 10.39 -15.40
C VAL A 12 -51.94 9.87 -16.22
N THR A 13 -51.26 10.77 -16.89
CA THR A 13 -49.99 10.44 -17.60
C THR A 13 -48.88 10.39 -16.57
N ALA A 14 -48.44 9.19 -16.20
CA ALA A 14 -47.27 9.00 -15.37
C ALA A 14 -46.02 9.31 -16.20
N LEU A 15 -45.34 10.45 -15.93
CA LEU A 15 -44.03 10.76 -16.45
C LEU A 15 -43.00 9.90 -15.67
N THR A 16 -42.55 8.81 -16.26
CA THR A 16 -41.38 8.09 -15.79
C THR A 16 -40.11 8.87 -16.19
N ILE A 17 -39.54 9.61 -15.24
CA ILE A 17 -38.20 10.20 -15.38
C ILE A 17 -37.19 9.07 -15.25
N THR A 18 -36.74 8.54 -16.37
CA THR A 18 -35.59 7.66 -16.44
C THR A 18 -34.36 8.54 -16.23
N ALA A 19 -33.84 8.58 -15.00
CA ALA A 19 -32.52 9.16 -14.74
C ALA A 19 -31.49 8.29 -15.46
N VAL A 20 -31.06 8.72 -16.63
CA VAL A 20 -29.87 8.18 -17.29
C VAL A 20 -28.69 8.62 -16.43
N LEU A 21 -28.19 7.71 -15.59
CA LEU A 21 -26.86 7.83 -15.00
C LEU A 21 -25.86 7.79 -16.16
N THR A 22 -25.51 8.97 -16.68
CA THR A 22 -24.31 9.11 -17.50
C THR A 22 -23.14 8.78 -16.57
N ALA A 23 -22.59 7.57 -16.70
CA ALA A 23 -21.26 7.30 -16.25
C ALA A 23 -20.38 8.32 -16.99
N HIS A 24 -19.91 9.35 -16.29
CA HIS A 24 -18.89 10.21 -16.83
C HIS A 24 -17.69 9.31 -17.04
N ALA A 25 -17.34 9.04 -18.30
CA ALA A 25 -16.04 8.48 -18.65
C ALA A 25 -15.01 9.40 -17.97
N GLU A 26 -14.19 8.83 -17.10
CA GLU A 26 -13.09 9.61 -16.54
C GLU A 26 -12.22 10.07 -17.70
N ASP A 27 -11.79 11.35 -17.70
CA ASP A 27 -10.94 11.91 -18.73
C ASP A 27 -9.67 11.06 -18.91
N ASP A 28 -9.13 11.04 -20.13
CA ASP A 28 -7.89 10.35 -20.45
C ASP A 28 -6.76 10.76 -19.50
N LEU A 29 -6.06 9.78 -18.94
CA LEU A 29 -4.88 10.01 -18.12
C LEU A 29 -3.65 10.12 -19.03
N VAL A 30 -3.14 11.33 -19.21
CA VAL A 30 -1.96 11.58 -20.03
C VAL A 30 -0.69 11.43 -19.22
N ILE A 31 0.13 10.43 -19.57
CA ILE A 31 1.40 10.12 -18.92
C ILE A 31 2.55 10.74 -19.70
N ARG A 32 3.34 11.61 -19.06
CA ARG A 32 4.55 12.19 -19.63
C ARG A 32 5.70 11.19 -19.70
N ARG A 33 5.85 10.34 -18.66
CA ARG A 33 6.93 9.35 -18.52
C ARG A 33 6.47 8.21 -17.64
N GLN A 34 6.81 6.98 -18.03
CA GLN A 34 6.64 5.78 -17.22
C GLN A 34 7.79 4.80 -17.45
N GLY A 35 7.95 3.87 -16.53
CA GLY A 35 8.97 2.82 -16.63
C GLY A 35 9.09 2.02 -15.34
N SER A 36 10.19 1.30 -15.23
CA SER A 36 10.58 0.60 -14.02
C SER A 36 12.06 0.78 -13.72
N MET A 37 12.43 0.50 -12.47
CA MET A 37 13.82 0.47 -12.03
C MET A 37 14.00 -0.51 -10.88
N GLU A 38 15.20 -1.03 -10.75
CA GLU A 38 15.70 -1.75 -9.58
C GLU A 38 16.68 -0.86 -8.82
N ALA A 39 16.75 -1.05 -7.50
CA ALA A 39 17.71 -0.32 -6.66
C ALA A 39 18.17 -1.17 -5.48
N GLY A 40 19.36 -0.85 -4.98
CA GLY A 40 20.01 -1.63 -3.93
C GLY A 40 20.43 -3.01 -4.39
N GLY A 41 20.44 -3.94 -3.46
CA GLY A 41 20.90 -5.30 -3.70
C GLY A 41 22.41 -5.46 -3.55
N ARG A 42 22.84 -6.71 -3.55
CA ARG A 42 24.22 -7.13 -3.50
C ARG A 42 24.43 -8.33 -4.42
N VAL A 43 25.65 -8.48 -4.89
CA VAL A 43 26.05 -9.70 -5.62
C VAL A 43 26.23 -10.83 -4.62
N GLU A 44 25.51 -11.92 -4.84
CA GLU A 44 25.64 -13.17 -4.11
C GLU A 44 26.21 -14.25 -5.03
N VAL A 45 27.03 -15.14 -4.49
CA VAL A 45 27.58 -16.27 -5.21
C VAL A 45 26.88 -17.53 -4.73
N CYS A 46 25.95 -18.05 -5.53
CA CYS A 46 25.30 -19.32 -5.26
C CYS A 46 26.15 -20.48 -5.77
N ASN A 47 26.95 -21.08 -4.90
CA ASN A 47 27.87 -22.19 -5.23
C ASN A 47 27.17 -23.56 -5.25
N THR A 48 25.87 -23.62 -5.45
CA THR A 48 25.11 -24.84 -5.42
C THR A 48 24.85 -25.35 -6.83
N VAL A 49 25.75 -26.19 -7.31
CA VAL A 49 25.48 -27.00 -8.51
C VAL A 49 24.64 -28.19 -8.04
N ASP A 50 23.44 -28.34 -8.56
CA ASP A 50 22.69 -29.59 -8.45
C ASP A 50 23.34 -30.62 -9.38
N SER A 51 24.30 -31.37 -8.86
CA SER A 51 24.99 -32.43 -9.57
C SER A 51 24.12 -33.68 -9.77
N ALA A 52 22.95 -33.75 -9.11
CA ALA A 52 22.05 -34.90 -9.19
C ALA A 52 21.13 -34.88 -10.44
N ASN A 53 20.85 -33.70 -10.95
CA ASN A 53 20.14 -33.51 -12.20
C ASN A 53 21.12 -33.07 -13.28
N ASN A 54 21.50 -33.96 -14.17
CA ASN A 54 22.32 -33.69 -15.34
C ASN A 54 21.65 -32.70 -16.32
N SER A 55 20.95 -31.72 -15.77
CA SER A 55 20.28 -30.65 -16.51
C SER A 55 21.31 -29.56 -16.79
N THR A 56 21.38 -29.12 -18.02
CA THR A 56 22.18 -27.98 -18.49
C THR A 56 21.80 -26.64 -17.86
N ARG A 57 20.94 -26.64 -16.83
CA ARG A 57 20.55 -25.46 -16.07
C ARG A 57 21.58 -25.22 -14.97
N HIS A 58 22.45 -24.24 -15.20
CA HIS A 58 23.41 -23.78 -14.21
C HIS A 58 22.70 -22.86 -13.22
N PHE A 59 22.50 -23.32 -11.99
CA PHE A 59 22.04 -22.50 -10.87
C PHE A 59 23.20 -21.99 -9.99
N GLY A 60 24.45 -22.22 -10.40
CA GLY A 60 25.64 -21.72 -9.72
C GLY A 60 26.17 -20.46 -10.39
N GLY A 61 26.79 -19.58 -9.61
CA GLY A 61 27.41 -18.37 -10.10
C GLY A 61 26.93 -17.12 -9.38
N GLN A 62 27.18 -15.97 -9.97
CA GLN A 62 26.80 -14.68 -9.42
C GLN A 62 25.36 -14.32 -9.75
N THR A 63 24.62 -13.80 -8.76
CA THR A 63 23.29 -13.25 -8.92
C THR A 63 23.14 -12.01 -8.07
N VAL A 64 22.14 -11.18 -8.35
CA VAL A 64 21.79 -10.04 -7.50
C VAL A 64 20.63 -10.46 -6.61
N VAL A 65 20.77 -10.24 -5.31
CA VAL A 65 19.75 -10.45 -4.29
C VAL A 65 19.53 -9.18 -3.48
N ASP A 66 18.44 -9.13 -2.69
CA ASP A 66 18.12 -8.02 -1.78
C ASP A 66 17.87 -6.66 -2.46
N SER A 67 17.56 -6.64 -3.76
CA SER A 67 17.14 -5.43 -4.47
C SER A 67 15.63 -5.17 -4.31
N VAL A 68 15.19 -3.94 -4.59
CA VAL A 68 13.79 -3.58 -4.77
C VAL A 68 13.50 -3.26 -6.23
N TYR A 69 12.32 -3.66 -6.69
CA TYR A 69 11.77 -3.26 -7.98
C TYR A 69 10.70 -2.18 -7.77
N ALA A 70 10.70 -1.17 -8.62
CA ALA A 70 9.68 -0.13 -8.62
C ALA A 70 9.21 0.18 -10.05
N THR A 71 7.90 0.22 -10.27
CA THR A 71 7.32 0.91 -11.43
C THR A 71 7.11 2.37 -11.11
N TYR A 72 7.18 3.23 -12.12
CA TYR A 72 6.90 4.65 -11.93
C TYR A 72 6.10 5.25 -13.08
N GLN A 73 5.30 6.25 -12.74
CA GLN A 73 4.57 7.07 -13.69
C GLN A 73 4.62 8.54 -13.27
N TYR A 74 4.78 9.42 -14.27
CA TYR A 74 4.74 10.87 -14.13
C TYR A 74 3.61 11.41 -15.00
N PRO A 75 2.63 12.11 -14.44
CA PRO A 75 1.55 12.68 -15.25
C PRO A 75 2.08 13.83 -16.10
N ALA A 76 1.46 14.09 -17.24
CA ALA A 76 1.77 15.25 -18.08
C ALA A 76 1.50 16.56 -17.32
N ASN A 77 0.44 16.59 -16.53
CA ASN A 77 0.06 17.71 -15.68
C ASN A 77 0.55 17.50 -14.24
N GLN A 78 1.87 17.46 -14.04
CA GLN A 78 2.44 17.33 -12.71
C GLN A 78 2.26 18.62 -11.91
N ARG A 79 1.59 18.54 -10.76
CA ARG A 79 1.31 19.67 -9.87
C ARG A 79 2.18 19.66 -8.61
N TYR A 80 2.58 18.49 -8.14
CA TYR A 80 3.31 18.31 -6.89
C TYR A 80 4.75 17.87 -7.15
N ALA A 81 5.69 18.50 -6.46
CA ALA A 81 7.12 18.31 -6.71
C ALA A 81 7.63 16.92 -6.29
N TYR A 82 7.06 16.36 -5.21
CA TYR A 82 7.57 15.14 -4.59
C TYR A 82 6.77 13.93 -5.05
N PRO A 83 7.41 12.92 -5.70
CA PRO A 83 6.75 11.67 -6.03
C PRO A 83 6.37 10.89 -4.76
N ILE A 84 5.31 10.10 -4.85
CA ILE A 84 4.87 9.22 -3.76
C ILE A 84 5.32 7.79 -4.05
N LEU A 85 6.04 7.18 -3.10
CA LEU A 85 6.45 5.78 -3.14
C LEU A 85 5.44 4.95 -2.33
N PHE A 86 4.68 4.10 -3.02
CA PHE A 86 3.65 3.25 -2.44
C PHE A 86 4.22 1.89 -2.03
N ASN A 87 4.09 1.56 -0.75
CA ASN A 87 4.69 0.38 -0.14
C ASN A 87 3.63 -0.54 0.44
N HIS A 88 3.54 -1.74 -0.15
CA HIS A 88 2.56 -2.74 0.22
C HIS A 88 2.85 -3.42 1.57
N GLY A 89 1.81 -4.01 2.17
CA GLY A 89 1.90 -4.84 3.38
C GLY A 89 2.30 -6.29 3.10
N GLY A 90 2.16 -7.13 4.12
CA GLY A 90 2.44 -8.57 4.01
C GLY A 90 1.50 -9.28 3.04
N GLY A 91 2.01 -10.23 2.27
CA GLY A 91 1.24 -11.04 1.32
C GLY A 91 0.86 -10.33 0.03
N HIS A 92 1.41 -9.15 -0.25
CA HIS A 92 1.08 -8.32 -1.42
C HIS A 92 2.33 -7.87 -2.17
N THR A 93 2.10 -7.22 -3.31
CA THR A 93 3.08 -6.51 -4.14
C THR A 93 2.59 -5.10 -4.42
N GLY A 94 3.33 -4.30 -5.17
CA GLY A 94 2.89 -2.98 -5.66
C GLY A 94 1.56 -3.02 -6.41
N ARG A 95 1.17 -4.17 -6.99
CA ARG A 95 -0.15 -4.38 -7.61
C ARG A 95 -1.33 -4.03 -6.70
N PHE A 96 -1.16 -4.06 -5.39
CA PHE A 96 -2.18 -3.68 -4.41
C PHE A 96 -2.74 -2.26 -4.65
N TYR A 97 -2.00 -1.42 -5.35
CA TYR A 97 -2.38 -0.04 -5.63
C TYR A 97 -2.77 0.23 -7.09
N ASP A 98 -2.71 -0.78 -7.99
CA ASP A 98 -3.00 -0.61 -9.42
C ASP A 98 -4.51 -0.46 -9.66
N THR A 99 -5.28 -1.48 -9.27
CA THR A 99 -6.72 -1.60 -9.54
C THR A 99 -7.41 -2.28 -8.37
N THR A 100 -8.58 -1.79 -7.99
CA THR A 100 -9.40 -2.40 -6.95
C THR A 100 -10.03 -3.73 -7.45
N PRO A 101 -10.46 -4.63 -6.56
CA PRO A 101 -11.05 -5.91 -6.98
C PRO A 101 -12.29 -5.78 -7.87
N ASP A 102 -13.03 -4.70 -7.72
CA ASP A 102 -14.23 -4.37 -8.51
C ASP A 102 -13.92 -3.54 -9.78
N GLY A 103 -12.63 -3.43 -10.17
CA GLY A 103 -12.19 -2.84 -11.43
C GLY A 103 -12.03 -1.33 -11.45
N ARG A 104 -12.25 -0.63 -10.29
CA ARG A 104 -12.01 0.82 -10.20
C ARG A 104 -10.51 1.12 -10.14
N GLU A 105 -10.16 2.37 -10.41
CA GLU A 105 -8.79 2.87 -10.27
C GLU A 105 -8.27 2.72 -8.84
N GLY A 106 -7.05 2.18 -8.71
CA GLY A 106 -6.32 2.16 -7.46
C GLY A 106 -5.57 3.47 -7.19
N TRP A 107 -4.93 3.54 -6.04
CA TRP A 107 -4.28 4.79 -5.61
C TRP A 107 -3.14 5.25 -6.51
N LEU A 108 -2.42 4.36 -7.20
CA LEU A 108 -1.39 4.80 -8.16
C LEU A 108 -2.01 5.73 -9.22
N THR A 109 -3.10 5.30 -9.86
CA THR A 109 -3.81 6.09 -10.87
C THR A 109 -4.51 7.30 -10.26
N LEU A 110 -5.18 7.14 -9.13
CA LEU A 110 -5.90 8.22 -8.48
C LEU A 110 -4.98 9.40 -8.09
N PHE A 111 -3.79 9.12 -7.54
CA PHE A 111 -2.81 10.17 -7.23
C PHE A 111 -2.19 10.79 -8.48
N LEU A 112 -1.97 9.99 -9.56
CA LEU A 112 -1.54 10.53 -10.85
C LEU A 112 -2.54 11.55 -11.41
N ARG A 113 -3.84 11.27 -11.33
CA ARG A 113 -4.90 12.22 -11.76
C ARG A 113 -4.87 13.53 -10.96
N GLN A 114 -4.40 13.49 -9.73
CA GLN A 114 -4.23 14.69 -8.90
C GLN A 114 -2.90 15.43 -9.18
N GLY A 115 -2.06 14.91 -10.07
CA GLY A 115 -0.80 15.54 -10.47
C GLY A 115 0.42 15.11 -9.67
N PHE A 116 0.36 14.01 -8.93
CA PHE A 116 1.53 13.40 -8.29
C PHE A 116 2.21 12.42 -9.24
N ALA A 117 3.54 12.41 -9.25
CA ALA A 117 4.26 11.24 -9.75
C ALA A 117 4.16 10.10 -8.73
N THR A 118 4.00 8.87 -9.19
CA THR A 118 3.79 7.69 -8.33
C THR A 118 4.78 6.58 -8.64
N TYR A 119 5.18 5.88 -7.59
CA TYR A 119 6.01 4.67 -7.65
C TYR A 119 5.30 3.53 -6.92
N GLY A 120 5.07 2.42 -7.62
CA GLY A 120 4.59 1.16 -7.03
C GLY A 120 5.77 0.25 -6.73
N VAL A 121 6.09 0.03 -5.46
CA VAL A 121 7.31 -0.68 -5.05
C VAL A 121 7.00 -2.10 -4.59
N ASP A 122 7.71 -3.08 -5.14
CA ASP A 122 7.76 -4.43 -4.60
C ASP A 122 8.93 -4.52 -3.61
N ARG A 123 8.63 -4.96 -2.38
CA ARG A 123 9.63 -5.05 -1.31
C ARG A 123 10.67 -6.12 -1.60
N VAL A 124 11.85 -6.01 -0.98
CA VAL A 124 12.87 -7.06 -1.01
C VAL A 124 12.23 -8.43 -0.74
N ASN A 125 12.63 -9.43 -1.49
CA ASN A 125 12.11 -10.80 -1.40
C ASN A 125 10.60 -10.94 -1.69
N THR A 126 10.04 -10.04 -2.51
CA THR A 126 8.60 -10.09 -2.83
C THR A 126 8.36 -9.69 -4.29
N GLY A 127 7.44 -10.37 -4.96
CA GLY A 127 6.99 -10.03 -6.29
C GLY A 127 8.11 -9.94 -7.32
N ARG A 128 8.19 -8.84 -8.04
CA ARG A 128 9.18 -8.58 -9.10
C ARG A 128 10.60 -8.30 -8.57
N SER A 129 10.74 -8.02 -7.27
CA SER A 129 12.05 -7.93 -6.62
C SER A 129 12.75 -9.28 -6.50
N GLY A 130 12.04 -10.38 -6.81
CA GLY A 130 12.55 -11.73 -6.67
C GLY A 130 12.72 -12.15 -5.20
N ILE A 131 13.20 -13.36 -5.00
CA ILE A 131 13.58 -13.90 -3.70
C ILE A 131 15.02 -14.36 -3.74
N ASP A 132 15.73 -14.28 -2.60
CA ASP A 132 17.03 -14.91 -2.47
C ASP A 132 16.89 -16.44 -2.55
N SER A 133 17.15 -16.99 -3.73
CA SER A 133 17.07 -18.42 -3.97
C SER A 133 18.30 -19.19 -3.49
N CYS A 134 19.43 -18.53 -3.19
CA CYS A 134 20.67 -19.18 -2.79
C CYS A 134 20.51 -20.00 -1.52
N GLN A 135 19.83 -19.43 -0.51
CA GLN A 135 19.52 -20.14 0.74
C GLN A 135 18.56 -21.30 0.54
N LEU A 136 17.52 -21.12 -0.29
CA LEU A 136 16.58 -22.19 -0.61
C LEU A 136 17.29 -23.36 -1.31
N ILE A 137 18.16 -23.07 -2.27
CA ILE A 137 18.96 -24.06 -2.98
C ILE A 137 19.93 -24.77 -2.04
N ALA A 138 20.63 -24.03 -1.17
CA ALA A 138 21.56 -24.61 -0.21
C ALA A 138 20.87 -25.61 0.73
N VAL A 139 19.69 -25.28 1.23
CA VAL A 139 18.90 -26.19 2.07
C VAL A 139 18.36 -27.38 1.27
N SER A 140 17.78 -27.16 0.08
CA SER A 140 17.21 -28.24 -0.75
C SER A 140 18.25 -29.26 -1.24
N THR A 141 19.51 -28.83 -1.36
CA THR A 141 20.64 -29.69 -1.75
C THR A 141 21.39 -30.28 -0.57
N GLY A 142 20.94 -30.06 0.68
CA GLY A 142 21.57 -30.55 1.90
C GLY A 142 22.89 -29.86 2.27
N LYS A 143 23.22 -28.75 1.60
CA LYS A 143 24.43 -27.93 1.90
C LYS A 143 24.25 -26.98 3.08
N ALA A 144 22.98 -26.71 3.47
CA ALA A 144 22.64 -25.98 4.65
C ALA A 144 21.58 -26.74 5.48
N PRO A 145 21.57 -26.58 6.81
CA PRO A 145 20.57 -27.23 7.67
C PRO A 145 19.16 -26.74 7.38
N LEU A 146 18.16 -27.61 7.51
CA LEU A 146 16.74 -27.26 7.34
C LEU A 146 16.30 -26.12 8.28
N SER A 147 16.92 -26.01 9.46
CA SER A 147 16.66 -24.92 10.42
C SER A 147 17.00 -23.51 9.88
N THR A 148 17.77 -23.42 8.80
CA THR A 148 18.10 -22.15 8.14
C THR A 148 17.17 -21.82 6.98
N MET A 149 16.13 -22.66 6.74
CA MET A 149 15.14 -22.39 5.72
C MET A 149 14.38 -21.10 6.04
N PRO A 150 14.33 -20.13 5.12
CA PRO A 150 13.51 -18.94 5.32
C PRO A 150 12.04 -19.28 5.47
N SER A 151 11.32 -18.53 6.31
CA SER A 151 9.89 -18.74 6.42
C SER A 151 9.17 -18.23 5.16
N MET A 152 8.28 -19.05 4.63
CA MET A 152 7.38 -18.66 3.55
C MET A 152 5.94 -18.94 3.98
N ASN A 153 5.11 -17.93 3.92
CA ASN A 153 3.70 -18.07 4.20
C ASN A 153 2.86 -17.29 3.17
N ARG A 154 1.61 -17.69 3.02
CA ARG A 154 0.62 -17.03 2.18
C ARG A 154 -0.70 -17.01 2.93
N TYR A 155 -1.45 -15.94 2.78
CA TYR A 155 -2.81 -15.89 3.33
C TYR A 155 -3.70 -16.92 2.63
N SER A 156 -4.47 -17.70 3.41
CA SER A 156 -5.68 -18.37 2.91
C SER A 156 -6.81 -17.35 2.79
N PHE A 157 -7.89 -17.72 2.13
CA PHE A 157 -9.08 -16.87 2.00
C PHE A 157 -9.65 -16.49 3.39
N GLU A 158 -9.75 -17.49 4.28
CA GLU A 158 -10.24 -17.31 5.64
C GLU A 158 -9.32 -16.40 6.47
N SER A 159 -8.01 -16.62 6.36
CA SER A 159 -7.04 -15.80 7.09
C SER A 159 -6.99 -14.36 6.57
N ALA A 160 -7.10 -14.14 5.26
CA ALA A 160 -7.23 -12.82 4.64
C ALA A 160 -8.50 -12.10 5.12
N TRP A 161 -9.65 -12.79 5.07
CA TRP A 161 -10.94 -12.26 5.51
C TRP A 161 -10.88 -11.71 6.92
N LYS A 162 -10.33 -12.50 7.85
CA LYS A 162 -10.17 -12.12 9.26
C LYS A 162 -9.14 -11.01 9.43
N ALA A 163 -7.95 -11.16 8.84
CA ALA A 163 -6.84 -10.21 8.99
C ALA A 163 -7.18 -8.83 8.45
N PHE A 164 -7.96 -8.78 7.37
CA PHE A 164 -8.35 -7.51 6.73
C PHE A 164 -9.69 -6.96 7.25
N ARG A 165 -10.31 -7.62 8.22
CA ARG A 165 -11.51 -7.13 8.91
C ARG A 165 -12.71 -6.87 7.99
N TRP A 166 -12.92 -7.73 6.97
CA TRP A 166 -14.08 -7.60 6.08
C TRP A 166 -15.37 -8.08 6.71
N GLY A 167 -15.29 -8.97 7.71
CA GLY A 167 -16.43 -9.51 8.42
C GLY A 167 -16.04 -10.34 9.64
N PRO A 168 -17.01 -10.76 10.46
CA PRO A 168 -16.77 -11.52 11.67
C PRO A 168 -16.31 -12.96 11.41
N ALA A 169 -16.72 -13.53 10.27
CA ALA A 169 -16.34 -14.87 9.81
C ALA A 169 -16.21 -14.89 8.30
N TYR A 170 -15.43 -15.83 7.76
CA TYR A 170 -15.29 -16.02 6.32
C TYR A 170 -16.67 -16.19 5.65
N GLY A 171 -16.88 -15.45 4.57
CA GLY A 171 -18.15 -15.42 3.84
C GLY A 171 -19.26 -14.55 4.46
N THR A 172 -19.05 -14.02 5.67
CA THR A 172 -20.02 -13.12 6.33
C THR A 172 -19.40 -11.73 6.45
N ALA A 173 -19.83 -10.80 5.61
CA ALA A 173 -19.33 -9.43 5.62
C ALA A 173 -19.99 -8.58 6.71
N TYR A 174 -19.30 -7.53 7.17
CA TYR A 174 -19.97 -6.48 7.95
C TYR A 174 -20.95 -5.72 7.06
N PRO A 175 -22.16 -5.36 7.57
CA PRO A 175 -23.23 -4.78 6.75
C PRO A 175 -22.85 -3.48 6.03
N ASN A 176 -21.96 -2.69 6.61
CA ASN A 176 -21.55 -1.39 6.11
C ASN A 176 -20.12 -1.39 5.52
N THR A 177 -19.58 -2.56 5.17
CA THR A 177 -18.20 -2.61 4.66
C THR A 177 -18.03 -1.85 3.35
N GLN A 178 -16.98 -1.06 3.27
CA GLN A 178 -16.58 -0.35 2.07
C GLN A 178 -15.72 -1.24 1.13
N PHE A 179 -15.19 -2.36 1.62
CA PHE A 179 -14.52 -3.32 0.74
C PHE A 179 -15.54 -3.92 -0.24
N PRO A 180 -15.22 -4.03 -1.53
CA PRO A 180 -16.13 -4.58 -2.54
C PRO A 180 -16.23 -6.10 -2.42
N ILE A 181 -17.02 -6.58 -1.46
CA ILE A 181 -17.18 -8.01 -1.14
C ILE A 181 -17.69 -8.82 -2.32
N GLU A 182 -18.52 -8.22 -3.14
CA GLU A 182 -19.06 -8.82 -4.37
C GLU A 182 -17.97 -9.18 -5.40
N ALA A 183 -16.81 -8.57 -5.28
CA ALA A 183 -15.65 -8.79 -6.15
C ALA A 183 -14.46 -9.43 -5.40
N VAL A 184 -14.67 -10.01 -4.23
CA VAL A 184 -13.59 -10.56 -3.39
C VAL A 184 -12.78 -11.65 -4.08
N ASP A 185 -13.37 -12.40 -5.00
CA ASP A 185 -12.69 -13.45 -5.75
C ASP A 185 -11.60 -12.88 -6.68
N ASN A 186 -11.74 -11.63 -7.13
CA ASN A 186 -10.71 -10.92 -7.89
C ASN A 186 -9.55 -10.42 -6.99
N TYR A 187 -9.77 -10.40 -5.68
CA TYR A 187 -8.73 -10.01 -4.73
C TYR A 187 -7.74 -11.16 -4.44
N TYR A 188 -8.23 -12.38 -4.24
CA TYR A 188 -7.39 -13.49 -3.80
C TYR A 188 -6.18 -13.81 -4.71
N PRO A 189 -6.27 -13.68 -6.05
CA PRO A 189 -5.14 -13.92 -6.93
C PRO A 189 -3.96 -12.97 -6.75
N GLN A 190 -4.16 -11.79 -6.16
CA GLN A 190 -3.06 -10.85 -5.88
C GLN A 190 -2.25 -11.21 -4.63
N LEU A 191 -2.73 -12.14 -3.80
CA LEU A 191 -1.98 -12.62 -2.64
C LEU A 191 -0.75 -13.40 -3.09
N VAL A 192 0.40 -13.04 -2.55
CA VAL A 192 1.68 -13.67 -2.85
C VAL A 192 2.30 -14.28 -1.60
N ASN A 193 3.27 -15.15 -1.80
CA ASN A 193 4.07 -15.67 -0.70
C ASN A 193 4.88 -14.53 -0.05
N THR A 194 4.90 -14.51 1.26
CA THR A 194 5.80 -13.67 2.03
C THR A 194 7.02 -14.49 2.41
N TYR A 195 8.17 -14.08 1.90
CA TYR A 195 9.46 -14.61 2.29
C TYR A 195 10.03 -13.75 3.42
N ARG A 196 10.58 -14.37 4.45
CA ARG A 196 11.19 -13.65 5.57
C ARG A 196 12.43 -14.38 6.06
N ASP A 197 13.49 -13.61 6.21
CA ASP A 197 14.68 -13.98 6.96
C ASP A 197 14.90 -13.01 8.13
N ALA A 198 15.89 -13.30 8.98
CA ALA A 198 16.19 -12.48 10.17
C ALA A 198 16.63 -11.04 9.77
N GLU A 199 17.25 -10.87 8.61
CA GLU A 199 17.80 -9.62 8.12
C GLU A 199 16.86 -8.87 7.16
N GLN A 200 15.60 -9.31 7.03
CA GLN A 200 14.64 -8.76 6.06
C GLN A 200 14.47 -7.24 6.20
N THR A 201 14.39 -6.72 7.42
CA THR A 201 14.18 -5.28 7.65
C THR A 201 15.40 -4.45 7.27
N PRO A 202 16.63 -4.72 7.77
CA PRO A 202 17.80 -3.95 7.38
C PRO A 202 18.11 -4.03 5.87
N LYS A 203 17.97 -5.20 5.23
CA LYS A 203 18.11 -5.37 3.78
C LYS A 203 17.12 -4.48 3.02
N SER A 204 15.86 -4.48 3.44
CA SER A 204 14.83 -3.64 2.84
C SER A 204 15.11 -2.15 3.03
N VAL A 205 15.53 -1.70 4.22
CA VAL A 205 15.90 -0.30 4.47
C VAL A 205 17.04 0.14 3.54
N ALA A 206 18.08 -0.68 3.40
CA ALA A 206 19.20 -0.38 2.52
C ALA A 206 18.75 -0.24 1.05
N ALA A 207 17.90 -1.17 0.57
CA ALA A 207 17.41 -1.13 -0.81
C ALA A 207 16.48 0.06 -1.08
N TYR A 208 15.60 0.42 -0.13
CA TYR A 208 14.74 1.61 -0.24
C TYR A 208 15.54 2.91 -0.19
N THR A 209 16.57 2.97 0.63
CA THR A 209 17.51 4.09 0.67
C THR A 209 18.18 4.27 -0.69
N ALA A 210 18.68 3.19 -1.28
CA ALA A 210 19.26 3.22 -2.61
C ALA A 210 18.24 3.60 -3.70
N LEU A 211 16.95 3.22 -3.55
CA LEU A 211 15.88 3.64 -4.45
C LEU A 211 15.67 5.16 -4.38
N ILE A 212 15.59 5.74 -3.18
CA ILE A 212 15.47 7.20 -3.00
C ILE A 212 16.68 7.92 -3.61
N ASP A 213 17.89 7.43 -3.36
CA ASP A 213 19.11 7.99 -3.93
C ASP A 213 19.10 7.92 -5.47
N LYS A 214 18.63 6.80 -6.05
CA LYS A 214 18.50 6.61 -7.50
C LYS A 214 17.43 7.50 -8.14
N ILE A 215 16.33 7.79 -7.44
CA ILE A 215 15.33 8.76 -7.88
C ILE A 215 15.95 10.17 -7.94
N GLY A 216 16.87 10.50 -7.03
CA GLY A 216 17.63 11.75 -7.03
C GLY A 216 16.80 12.99 -6.70
N ALA A 217 15.61 12.83 -6.12
CA ALA A 217 14.71 13.90 -5.71
C ALA A 217 14.03 13.56 -4.39
N PRO A 218 13.65 14.54 -3.57
CA PRO A 218 12.87 14.31 -2.37
C PRO A 218 11.55 13.60 -2.67
N VAL A 219 11.09 12.75 -1.75
CA VAL A 219 9.92 11.87 -1.92
C VAL A 219 8.96 11.97 -0.73
N VAL A 220 7.71 11.55 -0.95
CA VAL A 220 6.76 11.17 0.10
C VAL A 220 6.68 9.65 0.16
N LEU A 221 6.73 9.08 1.36
CA LEU A 221 6.61 7.65 1.55
C LEU A 221 5.20 7.28 2.00
N GLN A 222 4.54 6.40 1.27
CA GLN A 222 3.28 5.81 1.70
C GLN A 222 3.55 4.39 2.22
N SER A 223 2.97 4.02 3.36
CA SER A 223 3.04 2.66 3.89
C SER A 223 1.65 2.10 4.15
N TRP A 224 1.50 0.79 4.00
CA TRP A 224 0.31 0.07 4.42
C TRP A 224 0.69 -1.13 5.29
N SER A 225 0.02 -1.27 6.46
CA SER A 225 0.12 -2.45 7.31
C SER A 225 1.56 -2.72 7.80
N SER A 226 2.12 -3.88 7.48
CA SER A 226 3.44 -4.33 7.93
C SER A 226 4.63 -3.60 7.30
N SER A 227 4.43 -2.73 6.31
CA SER A 227 5.51 -1.90 5.79
C SER A 227 5.83 -0.68 6.68
N GLY A 228 5.02 -0.41 7.70
CA GLY A 228 5.20 0.78 8.55
C GLY A 228 6.60 0.90 9.13
N LEU A 229 7.10 -0.12 9.84
CA LEU A 229 8.46 -0.07 10.43
C LEU A 229 9.53 0.22 9.37
N LEU A 230 9.46 -0.49 8.23
CA LEU A 230 10.40 -0.29 7.12
C LEU A 230 10.42 1.18 6.67
N ILE A 231 9.24 1.79 6.51
CA ILE A 231 9.13 3.17 6.01
C ILE A 231 9.62 4.19 7.04
N TYR A 232 9.35 4.01 8.32
CA TYR A 232 9.90 4.87 9.36
C TYR A 232 11.43 4.79 9.42
N LEU A 233 12.00 3.59 9.33
CA LEU A 233 13.45 3.40 9.33
C LEU A 233 14.11 3.97 8.07
N THR A 234 13.47 3.81 6.90
CA THR A 234 13.95 4.40 5.64
C THR A 234 13.95 5.93 5.72
N ALA A 235 12.86 6.53 6.22
CA ALA A 235 12.79 7.97 6.43
C ALA A 235 13.85 8.47 7.43
N ALA A 236 14.09 7.73 8.51
CA ALA A 236 15.16 8.05 9.45
C ALA A 236 16.57 7.90 8.85
N ALA A 237 16.75 7.07 7.83
CA ALA A 237 18.02 6.94 7.11
C ALA A 237 18.24 8.06 6.07
N ARG A 238 17.17 8.69 5.57
CA ARG A 238 17.20 9.82 4.60
C ARG A 238 16.22 10.93 4.98
N PRO A 239 16.36 11.54 6.18
CA PRO A 239 15.40 12.51 6.67
C PRO A 239 15.38 13.82 5.84
N ASP A 240 16.43 14.12 5.13
CA ASP A 240 16.57 15.24 4.19
C ASP A 240 15.80 15.00 2.88
N MET A 241 15.71 13.75 2.45
CA MET A 241 15.04 13.34 1.21
C MET A 241 13.58 12.93 1.40
N VAL A 242 13.13 12.61 2.60
CA VAL A 242 11.74 12.24 2.88
C VAL A 242 10.97 13.46 3.41
N LYS A 243 10.00 13.93 2.63
CA LYS A 243 9.21 15.14 2.94
C LYS A 243 7.93 14.85 3.71
N GLY A 244 7.52 13.60 3.83
CA GLY A 244 6.39 13.20 4.65
C GLY A 244 6.11 11.71 4.57
N ILE A 245 5.33 11.20 5.52
CA ILE A 245 4.91 9.80 5.59
C ILE A 245 3.38 9.73 5.63
N LEU A 246 2.80 8.96 4.70
CA LEU A 246 1.39 8.58 4.67
C LEU A 246 1.26 7.15 5.21
N ALA A 247 1.08 7.01 6.50
CA ALA A 247 1.01 5.71 7.18
C ALA A 247 -0.44 5.23 7.23
N VAL A 248 -0.75 4.18 6.49
CA VAL A 248 -2.12 3.65 6.36
C VAL A 248 -2.21 2.32 7.08
N GLU A 249 -3.10 2.23 8.07
CA GLU A 249 -3.37 0.99 8.80
C GLU A 249 -2.10 0.32 9.34
N THR A 250 -1.14 1.10 9.80
CA THR A 250 0.16 0.63 10.29
C THR A 250 0.01 -0.43 11.39
N SER A 251 0.83 -1.47 11.32
CA SER A 251 0.91 -2.50 12.38
C SER A 251 1.34 -1.86 13.71
N THR A 252 0.70 -2.25 14.81
CA THR A 252 1.03 -1.76 16.16
C THR A 252 2.49 -2.00 16.53
N THR A 253 3.02 -3.16 16.17
CA THR A 253 4.43 -3.53 16.39
C THR A 253 5.42 -2.63 15.66
N ALA A 254 5.01 -1.91 14.62
CA ALA A 254 5.89 -0.97 13.95
C ALA A 254 6.33 0.14 14.90
N PHE A 255 5.40 0.72 15.67
CA PHE A 255 5.69 1.82 16.58
C PHE A 255 6.55 1.42 17.78
N GLU A 256 6.42 0.16 18.23
CA GLU A 256 7.19 -0.39 19.36
C GLU A 256 8.65 -0.62 18.96
N ASN A 257 8.91 -0.91 17.69
CA ASN A 257 10.21 -1.29 17.17
C ASN A 257 10.98 -0.14 16.50
N ILE A 258 10.47 1.11 16.53
CA ILE A 258 11.24 2.26 16.06
C ILE A 258 12.26 2.63 17.14
N PRO A 259 13.59 2.54 16.87
CA PRO A 259 14.61 2.91 17.84
C PRO A 259 14.51 4.40 18.21
N PRO A 260 14.84 4.80 19.46
CA PRO A 260 14.81 6.19 19.89
C PRO A 260 15.61 7.13 18.99
N ASP A 261 16.76 6.71 18.51
CA ASP A 261 17.58 7.54 17.60
C ASP A 261 16.97 7.70 16.22
N ALA A 262 16.21 6.70 15.72
CA ALA A 262 15.42 6.86 14.50
C ALA A 262 14.27 7.86 14.72
N MET A 263 13.58 7.81 15.86
CA MET A 263 12.53 8.79 16.19
C MET A 263 13.06 10.22 16.20
N LYS A 264 14.25 10.48 16.76
CA LYS A 264 14.88 11.80 16.73
C LYS A 264 15.13 12.31 15.32
N LYS A 265 15.48 11.44 14.37
CA LYS A 265 15.69 11.79 12.97
C LYS A 265 14.38 12.07 12.22
N LEU A 266 13.25 11.56 12.72
CA LEU A 266 11.92 11.79 12.14
C LEU A 266 11.25 13.09 12.60
N VAL A 267 11.84 13.86 13.51
CA VAL A 267 11.23 15.08 14.09
C VAL A 267 10.79 16.08 13.02
N ASN A 268 11.57 16.23 11.96
CA ASN A 268 11.28 17.15 10.86
C ASN A 268 10.52 16.51 9.68
N VAL A 269 10.11 15.24 9.81
CA VAL A 269 9.34 14.53 8.79
C VAL A 269 7.89 14.45 9.27
N PRO A 270 6.96 15.24 8.70
CA PRO A 270 5.56 15.17 9.08
C PRO A 270 4.96 13.80 8.73
N ILE A 271 4.09 13.30 9.61
CA ILE A 271 3.49 11.97 9.51
C ILE A 271 1.98 12.09 9.67
N ILE A 272 1.22 11.50 8.75
CA ILE A 272 -0.20 11.20 8.96
C ILE A 272 -0.39 9.69 9.12
N ILE A 273 -1.22 9.29 10.09
CA ILE A 273 -1.60 7.90 10.32
C ILE A 273 -3.12 7.79 10.09
N VAL A 274 -3.53 7.07 9.04
CA VAL A 274 -4.93 6.88 8.68
C VAL A 274 -5.40 5.50 9.14
N ILE A 275 -6.51 5.44 9.88
CA ILE A 275 -7.02 4.24 10.53
C ILE A 275 -8.51 4.07 10.22
N GLY A 276 -8.90 2.87 9.75
CA GLY A 276 -10.28 2.47 9.50
C GLY A 276 -11.01 1.98 10.74
N ASP A 277 -12.13 1.30 10.51
CA ASP A 277 -13.00 0.77 11.56
C ASP A 277 -12.39 -0.47 12.24
N ARG A 278 -12.88 -0.73 13.47
CA ARG A 278 -12.56 -1.96 14.23
C ARG A 278 -11.06 -2.19 14.44
N ALA A 279 -10.33 -1.10 14.63
CA ALA A 279 -8.87 -1.06 14.78
C ALA A 279 -8.46 -0.34 16.07
N GLN A 280 -9.14 -0.59 17.18
CA GLN A 280 -8.91 0.10 18.44
C GLN A 280 -7.47 -0.06 18.95
N ASP A 281 -6.88 -1.23 18.76
CA ASP A 281 -5.47 -1.51 19.06
C ASP A 281 -4.53 -0.55 18.31
N ARG A 282 -4.80 -0.29 17.03
CA ARG A 282 -4.02 0.64 16.20
C ARG A 282 -4.21 2.08 16.65
N VAL A 283 -5.44 2.47 17.00
CA VAL A 283 -5.72 3.82 17.51
C VAL A 283 -4.93 4.07 18.79
N VAL A 284 -4.95 3.13 19.74
CA VAL A 284 -4.21 3.23 21.02
C VAL A 284 -2.69 3.32 20.74
N ALA A 285 -2.15 2.43 19.90
CA ALA A 285 -0.71 2.42 19.59
C ALA A 285 -0.28 3.70 18.85
N SER A 286 -1.09 4.17 17.90
CA SER A 286 -0.79 5.42 17.15
C SER A 286 -0.82 6.64 18.05
N ARG A 287 -1.77 6.76 18.97
CA ARG A 287 -1.82 7.86 19.94
C ARG A 287 -0.64 7.84 20.91
N ALA A 288 -0.22 6.65 21.34
CA ALA A 288 0.99 6.51 22.14
C ALA A 288 2.25 6.93 21.38
N PHE A 289 2.36 6.56 20.11
CA PHE A 289 3.45 7.01 19.22
C PHE A 289 3.40 8.53 19.01
N GLN A 290 2.23 9.12 18.68
CA GLN A 290 2.05 10.56 18.56
C GLN A 290 2.53 11.32 19.81
N LYS A 291 2.15 10.83 21.00
CA LYS A 291 2.59 11.44 22.26
C LYS A 291 4.12 11.39 22.42
N LYS A 292 4.75 10.26 22.07
CA LYS A 292 6.22 10.13 22.11
C LYS A 292 6.90 11.11 21.14
N MET A 293 6.38 11.21 19.91
CA MET A 293 6.93 12.12 18.90
C MET A 293 6.73 13.58 19.30
N ALA A 294 5.55 13.97 19.79
CA ALA A 294 5.27 15.33 20.24
C ALA A 294 6.21 15.75 21.40
N ALA A 295 6.57 14.85 22.30
CA ALA A 295 7.50 15.11 23.41
C ALA A 295 8.91 15.49 22.94
N ILE A 296 9.28 15.16 21.69
CA ILE A 296 10.57 15.50 21.09
C ILE A 296 10.45 16.51 19.95
N GLY A 297 9.24 17.10 19.74
CA GLY A 297 8.99 18.12 18.72
C GLY A 297 8.57 17.56 17.34
N GLY A 298 8.23 16.28 17.22
CA GLY A 298 7.79 15.68 15.96
C GLY A 298 6.33 15.98 15.64
N ASP A 299 6.02 16.05 14.35
CA ASP A 299 4.70 16.36 13.79
C ASP A 299 3.99 15.06 13.34
N VAL A 300 3.01 14.60 14.13
CA VAL A 300 2.22 13.40 13.83
C VAL A 300 0.74 13.73 13.93
N THR A 301 0.03 13.56 12.83
CA THR A 301 -1.43 13.64 12.74
C THR A 301 -2.02 12.24 12.76
N ILE A 302 -3.13 12.03 13.47
CA ILE A 302 -3.89 10.78 13.45
C ILE A 302 -5.27 11.06 12.87
N ASP A 303 -5.62 10.37 11.80
CA ASP A 303 -6.91 10.42 11.13
C ASP A 303 -7.65 9.09 11.33
N VAL A 304 -8.48 9.02 12.37
CA VAL A 304 -9.35 7.87 12.64
C VAL A 304 -10.65 8.11 11.87
N LEU A 305 -10.85 7.39 10.78
CA LEU A 305 -11.98 7.62 9.85
C LEU A 305 -13.35 7.60 10.56
N PRO A 306 -13.66 6.68 11.50
CA PRO A 306 -14.90 6.75 12.28
C PRO A 306 -15.07 8.02 13.09
N GLU A 307 -13.99 8.62 13.63
CA GLU A 307 -14.07 9.89 14.38
C GLU A 307 -14.40 11.08 13.45
N ALA A 308 -14.11 10.92 12.15
CA ALA A 308 -14.49 11.86 11.10
C ALA A 308 -15.86 11.56 10.46
N GLY A 309 -16.63 10.60 11.00
CA GLY A 309 -17.93 10.20 10.47
C GLY A 309 -17.86 9.31 9.22
N ILE A 310 -16.69 8.74 8.91
CA ILE A 310 -16.47 7.86 7.75
C ILE A 310 -16.40 6.42 8.25
N TYR A 311 -17.38 5.61 7.89
CA TYR A 311 -17.56 4.27 8.43
C TYR A 311 -17.49 3.17 7.38
N GLY A 312 -17.31 1.93 7.85
CA GLY A 312 -17.27 0.72 7.03
C GLY A 312 -15.90 0.40 6.47
N ASN A 313 -14.89 1.18 6.82
CA ASN A 313 -13.54 1.01 6.32
C ASN A 313 -12.78 -0.11 7.04
N SER A 314 -12.28 -1.05 6.27
CA SER A 314 -11.55 -2.22 6.76
C SER A 314 -10.04 -1.95 6.86
N HIS A 315 -9.22 -3.01 6.84
CA HIS A 315 -7.78 -2.88 6.77
C HIS A 315 -7.26 -2.49 5.37
N THR A 316 -8.09 -2.65 4.33
CA THR A 316 -7.68 -2.52 2.93
C THR A 316 -8.13 -1.20 2.31
N LEU A 317 -7.91 -0.08 3.01
CA LEU A 317 -8.37 1.27 2.61
C LEU A 317 -8.11 1.62 1.13
N PRO A 318 -6.97 1.25 0.52
CA PRO A 318 -6.71 1.55 -0.90
C PRO A 318 -7.67 0.88 -1.88
N LEU A 319 -8.33 -0.23 -1.48
CA LEU A 319 -9.20 -1.05 -2.32
C LEU A 319 -10.68 -0.76 -2.12
N GLU A 320 -11.03 0.08 -1.14
CA GLU A 320 -12.40 0.28 -0.71
C GLU A 320 -13.20 1.21 -1.64
N LYS A 321 -14.52 1.12 -1.60
CA LYS A 321 -15.44 1.89 -2.46
C LYS A 321 -15.25 3.40 -2.30
N ASN A 322 -14.83 3.84 -1.13
CA ASN A 322 -14.53 5.25 -0.81
C ASN A 322 -13.02 5.57 -0.81
N ASN A 323 -12.17 4.77 -1.47
CA ASN A 323 -10.72 4.98 -1.52
C ASN A 323 -10.32 6.39 -2.03
N ARG A 324 -11.10 6.98 -2.94
CA ARG A 324 -10.92 8.36 -3.43
C ARG A 324 -11.15 9.40 -2.32
N GLN A 325 -12.14 9.20 -1.49
CA GLN A 325 -12.39 10.08 -0.33
C GLN A 325 -11.22 10.07 0.66
N ILE A 326 -10.68 8.88 0.94
CA ILE A 326 -9.52 8.72 1.82
C ILE A 326 -8.27 9.36 1.22
N MET A 327 -8.06 9.18 -0.09
CA MET A 327 -6.97 9.84 -0.83
C MET A 327 -7.04 11.37 -0.68
N PHE A 328 -8.21 11.98 -0.87
CA PHE A 328 -8.35 13.45 -0.75
C PHE A 328 -8.06 13.96 0.66
N ARG A 329 -8.34 13.19 1.70
CA ARG A 329 -7.95 13.54 3.07
C ARG A 329 -6.43 13.59 3.23
N MET A 330 -5.72 12.59 2.67
CA MET A 330 -4.25 12.59 2.66
C MET A 330 -3.67 13.73 1.84
N ILE A 331 -4.26 14.07 0.68
CA ILE A 331 -3.82 15.21 -0.14
C ILE A 331 -4.00 16.52 0.62
N ALA A 332 -5.17 16.77 1.21
CA ALA A 332 -5.42 17.98 1.99
C ALA A 332 -4.43 18.11 3.17
N TRP A 333 -4.10 16.99 3.82
CA TRP A 333 -3.07 17.00 4.86
C TRP A 333 -1.68 17.32 4.28
N MET A 334 -1.29 16.72 3.14
CA MET A 334 0.00 17.03 2.50
C MET A 334 0.10 18.50 2.10
N GLU A 335 -0.99 19.09 1.59
CA GLU A 335 -1.01 20.52 1.25
C GLU A 335 -0.73 21.40 2.47
N GLY A 336 -1.28 21.07 3.64
CA GLY A 336 -1.06 21.82 4.87
C GLY A 336 0.31 21.60 5.54
N HIS A 337 0.85 20.38 5.47
CA HIS A 337 2.04 19.98 6.24
C HIS A 337 3.33 19.90 5.42
N ILE A 338 3.22 19.74 4.09
CA ILE A 338 4.38 19.53 3.21
C ILE A 338 4.56 20.68 2.22
N TYR A 339 3.47 21.13 1.55
CA TYR A 339 3.57 22.05 0.42
C TYR A 339 3.31 23.51 0.80
N ASN A 340 2.42 23.79 1.75
CA ASN A 340 2.05 25.14 2.18
C ASN A 340 2.62 25.51 3.56
N LYS A 341 3.61 24.78 4.07
CA LYS A 341 4.26 25.12 5.33
C LYS A 341 4.96 26.47 5.15
N PRO A 342 4.63 27.54 5.91
CA PRO A 342 5.40 28.77 5.86
C PRO A 342 6.85 28.46 6.25
N ASN A 343 7.79 29.00 5.46
CA ASN A 343 9.23 28.91 5.71
C ASN A 343 9.60 29.54 7.05
#